data_228f6cfd9859e9d9097e10a745593c73
#
_entry.id   228f6cfd9859e9d9097e10a745593c73
#
_cell.length_a   1.000
_cell.length_b   1.000
_cell.length_c   1.000
_cell.angle_alpha   90.00
_cell.angle_beta   90.00
_cell.angle_gamma   90.00
#
_symmetry.space_group_name_H-M   'P 1'
#
loop_
_entity.id
_entity.type
_entity.pdbx_description
1 polymer ?
#
loop_
_entity_poly.entity_id
_entity_poly.type
_entity_poly.pdbx_seq_one_letter_code
_entity_poly.pdbx_strand_id
1 'polypeptide(L)'
;RDSRKGIQEAGALGVMSSYNDYDGEPVSGSYHFLTEILRQQWGFKGYVVSDSEAVEFLHTKHRITPTEEEMAAQVVNAGLNIRTNFTPPQDFILPLRRAISEGKISLHTLDQRVGEILRVKFMLGLFDNPYPGDDRHPETVVHNAAHQEVSMKAALESIVLLKNENQMLPLSKSLNKIAVIGPNAEEVKELTCRYGPAHAPIKTVYQGIKEYLPNSEVRYAKGCDIIDKYFPESELYNVPLDTQEQAMIQ
;
A
#
# COMPACT_ATOMS: atom_id res chain seq x y z
N ARG A 1 12.59 -5.00 13.75
CA ARG A 1 13.63 -6.03 13.48
C ARG A 1 13.77 -6.26 11.97
N ASP A 2 12.69 -6.45 11.26
CA ASP A 2 12.70 -6.77 9.82
C ASP A 2 13.12 -5.59 8.94
N SER A 3 12.64 -4.38 9.23
CA SER A 3 13.05 -3.15 8.53
C SER A 3 14.56 -2.90 8.62
N ARG A 4 15.18 -3.19 9.76
CA ARG A 4 16.64 -3.05 9.93
C ARG A 4 17.39 -4.00 9.01
N LYS A 5 16.96 -5.25 8.89
CA LYS A 5 17.58 -6.22 7.98
C LYS A 5 17.41 -5.81 6.52
N GLY A 6 16.23 -5.34 6.13
CA GLY A 6 15.99 -4.81 4.79
C GLY A 6 16.97 -3.70 4.40
N ILE A 7 17.29 -2.81 5.35
CA ILE A 7 18.22 -1.70 5.12
C ILE A 7 19.67 -2.15 5.18
N GLN A 8 20.08 -2.82 6.26
CA GLN A 8 21.49 -3.12 6.53
C GLN A 8 22.01 -4.33 5.76
N GLU A 9 21.16 -5.34 5.54
CA GLU A 9 21.58 -6.60 4.89
C GLU A 9 21.15 -6.63 3.40
N ALA A 10 19.95 -6.18 3.08
CA ALA A 10 19.43 -6.19 1.71
C ALA A 10 19.67 -4.89 0.92
N GLY A 11 20.15 -3.82 1.58
CA GLY A 11 20.50 -2.56 0.91
C GLY A 11 19.30 -1.77 0.36
N ALA A 12 18.13 -1.85 0.98
CA ALA A 12 16.95 -1.09 0.57
C ALA A 12 17.23 0.42 0.56
N LEU A 13 16.83 1.11 -0.50
CA LEU A 13 17.05 2.53 -0.71
C LEU A 13 15.77 3.37 -0.60
N GLY A 14 14.62 2.75 -0.45
CA GLY A 14 13.34 3.41 -0.19
C GLY A 14 12.71 2.88 1.09
N VAL A 15 12.17 3.78 1.90
CA VAL A 15 11.41 3.45 3.12
C VAL A 15 10.12 4.25 3.11
N MET A 16 8.99 3.59 3.36
CA MET A 16 7.71 4.26 3.56
C MET A 16 7.47 4.49 5.05
N SER A 17 7.11 5.72 5.41
CA SER A 17 6.66 6.03 6.77
C SER A 17 5.19 5.70 6.95
N SER A 18 4.78 5.47 8.19
CA SER A 18 3.42 5.03 8.55
C SER A 18 2.52 6.19 8.96
N TYR A 19 1.20 5.98 8.93
CA TYR A 19 0.20 6.87 9.55
C TYR A 19 0.25 6.85 11.08
N ASN A 20 0.78 5.74 11.64
CA ASN A 20 0.70 5.46 13.07
C ASN A 20 1.54 6.44 13.88
N ASP A 21 1.13 6.65 15.10
CA ASP A 21 2.01 7.16 16.14
C ASP A 21 2.67 6.02 16.92
N TYR A 22 3.76 6.36 17.60
CA TYR A 22 4.40 5.54 18.59
C TYR A 22 4.59 6.39 19.85
N ASP A 23 3.95 5.98 20.95
CA ASP A 23 3.90 6.74 22.20
C ASP A 23 3.42 8.21 22.03
N GLY A 24 2.45 8.41 21.11
CA GLY A 24 1.88 9.72 20.80
C GLY A 24 2.67 10.58 19.81
N GLU A 25 3.79 10.09 19.27
CA GLU A 25 4.58 10.76 18.24
C GLU A 25 4.32 10.12 16.87
N PRO A 26 3.69 10.83 15.91
CA PRO A 26 3.49 10.32 14.55
C PRO A 26 4.80 10.00 13.85
N VAL A 27 4.94 8.77 13.35
CA VAL A 27 6.18 8.28 12.74
C VAL A 27 6.63 9.15 11.57
N SER A 28 5.71 9.65 10.74
CA SER A 28 6.03 10.51 9.59
C SER A 28 6.62 11.87 9.98
N GLY A 29 6.42 12.32 11.21
CA GLY A 29 6.97 13.57 11.75
C GLY A 29 8.03 13.37 12.84
N SER A 30 8.48 12.14 13.06
CA SER A 30 9.43 11.82 14.13
C SER A 30 10.89 11.92 13.67
N TYR A 31 11.60 12.89 14.22
CA TYR A 31 13.05 13.00 14.05
C TYR A 31 13.78 11.77 14.60
N HIS A 32 13.29 11.25 15.73
CA HIS A 32 13.85 10.06 16.36
C HIS A 32 13.82 8.85 15.41
N PHE A 33 12.67 8.54 14.79
CA PHE A 33 12.58 7.39 13.90
C PHE A 33 13.27 7.64 12.55
N LEU A 34 13.01 8.79 11.90
CA LEU A 34 13.44 9.01 10.53
C LEU A 34 14.89 9.48 10.41
N THR A 35 15.44 10.09 11.45
CA THR A 35 16.81 10.58 11.44
C THR A 35 17.71 9.79 12.39
N GLU A 36 17.43 9.78 13.69
CA GLU A 36 18.33 9.14 14.65
C GLU A 36 18.44 7.63 14.44
N ILE A 37 17.31 6.92 14.42
CA ILE A 37 17.33 5.46 14.22
C ILE A 37 17.69 5.12 12.78
N LEU A 38 16.88 5.60 11.82
CA LEU A 38 16.97 5.16 10.43
C LEU A 38 18.31 5.58 9.80
N ARG A 39 18.67 6.86 9.86
CA ARG A 39 19.86 7.38 9.17
C ARG A 39 21.13 7.26 9.99
N GLN A 40 21.09 7.64 11.28
CA GLN A 40 22.30 7.68 12.09
C GLN A 40 22.67 6.30 12.60
N GLN A 41 21.75 5.55 13.22
CA GLN A 41 22.07 4.24 13.81
C GLN A 41 22.12 3.13 12.76
N TRP A 42 21.18 3.09 11.79
CA TRP A 42 21.16 2.04 10.78
C TRP A 42 21.97 2.36 9.52
N GLY A 43 22.40 3.60 9.37
CA GLY A 43 23.23 4.04 8.23
C GLY A 43 22.47 4.15 6.91
N PHE A 44 21.16 4.33 6.94
CA PHE A 44 20.32 4.44 5.74
C PHE A 44 20.75 5.62 4.85
N LYS A 45 20.95 5.36 3.57
CA LYS A 45 21.43 6.34 2.57
C LYS A 45 20.40 6.70 1.50
N GLY A 46 19.21 6.13 1.60
CA GLY A 46 18.11 6.33 0.66
C GLY A 46 17.17 7.47 1.03
N TYR A 47 15.94 7.37 0.56
CA TYR A 47 14.89 8.35 0.80
C TYR A 47 13.71 7.75 1.57
N VAL A 48 12.97 8.60 2.28
CA VAL A 48 11.72 8.27 2.96
C VAL A 48 10.55 8.88 2.20
N VAL A 49 9.57 8.07 1.86
CA VAL A 49 8.28 8.49 1.29
C VAL A 49 7.20 8.31 2.36
N SER A 50 6.24 9.23 2.42
CA SER A 50 5.10 9.04 3.32
C SER A 50 4.12 8.02 2.75
N ASP A 51 3.35 7.36 3.59
CA ASP A 51 2.09 6.79 3.16
C ASP A 51 1.11 7.91 2.79
N SER A 52 0.06 7.57 2.04
CA SER A 52 -0.93 8.56 1.58
C SER A 52 -1.58 9.28 2.76
N GLU A 53 -1.61 10.61 2.72
CA GLU A 53 -2.15 11.48 3.78
C GLU A 53 -1.43 11.42 5.15
N ALA A 54 -0.43 10.56 5.33
CA ALA A 54 0.28 10.44 6.61
C ALA A 54 0.92 11.76 7.07
N VAL A 55 1.27 12.64 6.15
CA VAL A 55 1.77 14.00 6.45
C VAL A 55 0.65 14.87 7.00
N GLU A 56 -0.48 14.93 6.30
CA GLU A 56 -1.63 15.74 6.67
C GLU A 56 -2.23 15.31 8.02
N PHE A 57 -2.11 14.04 8.35
CA PHE A 57 -2.60 13.53 9.64
C PHE A 57 -1.91 14.14 10.85
N LEU A 58 -0.69 14.67 10.72
CA LEU A 58 -0.07 15.44 11.81
C LEU A 58 -0.93 16.62 12.23
N HIS A 59 -1.57 17.28 11.25
CA HIS A 59 -2.45 18.42 11.46
C HIS A 59 -3.91 18.00 11.72
N THR A 60 -4.46 17.12 10.89
CA THR A 60 -5.90 16.84 10.85
C THR A 60 -6.36 15.80 11.87
N LYS A 61 -5.59 14.74 12.10
CA LYS A 61 -5.92 13.63 13.02
C LYS A 61 -5.16 13.68 14.34
N HIS A 62 -3.83 13.70 14.29
CA HIS A 62 -2.99 13.74 15.48
C HIS A 62 -3.01 15.10 16.17
N ARG A 63 -3.28 16.18 15.42
CA ARG A 63 -3.40 17.58 15.89
C ARG A 63 -2.19 18.05 16.67
N ILE A 64 -1.00 17.60 16.30
CA ILE A 64 0.26 17.99 16.93
C ILE A 64 0.89 19.23 16.29
N THR A 65 0.43 19.60 15.08
CA THR A 65 0.85 20.82 14.37
C THR A 65 -0.34 21.75 14.21
N PRO A 66 -0.25 23.00 14.70
CA PRO A 66 -1.36 23.97 14.61
C PRO A 66 -1.59 24.52 13.21
N THR A 67 -0.57 24.52 12.34
CA THR A 67 -0.68 25.01 10.95
C THR A 67 -0.06 24.04 9.95
N GLU A 68 -0.41 24.21 8.67
CA GLU A 68 0.16 23.44 7.56
C GLU A 68 1.66 23.75 7.37
N GLU A 69 2.10 24.96 7.66
CA GLU A 69 3.51 25.36 7.61
C GLU A 69 4.32 24.61 8.66
N GLU A 70 3.79 24.47 9.86
CA GLU A 70 4.43 23.70 10.94
C GLU A 70 4.42 22.20 10.65
N MET A 71 3.34 21.69 10.08
CA MET A 71 3.27 20.33 9.58
C MET A 71 4.37 20.05 8.54
N ALA A 72 4.48 20.92 7.51
CA ALA A 72 5.50 20.79 6.47
C ALA A 72 6.91 20.88 7.06
N ALA A 73 7.13 21.82 7.98
CA ALA A 73 8.41 21.98 8.66
C ALA A 73 8.78 20.74 9.49
N GLN A 74 7.84 20.22 10.25
CA GLN A 74 8.10 19.06 11.11
C GLN A 74 8.52 17.84 10.29
N VAL A 75 7.78 17.47 9.25
CA VAL A 75 8.09 16.25 8.47
C VAL A 75 9.41 16.37 7.70
N VAL A 76 9.72 17.53 7.12
CA VAL A 76 10.98 17.75 6.39
C VAL A 76 12.18 17.74 7.33
N ASN A 77 12.08 18.41 8.48
CA ASN A 77 13.14 18.42 9.49
C ASN A 77 13.31 17.03 10.14
N ALA A 78 12.23 16.26 10.30
CA ALA A 78 12.28 14.89 10.79
C ALA A 78 13.03 13.94 9.85
N GLY A 79 13.01 14.20 8.55
CA GLY A 79 13.73 13.38 7.59
C GLY A 79 12.89 12.79 6.45
N LEU A 80 11.65 13.25 6.28
CA LEU A 80 10.81 12.89 5.13
C LEU A 80 11.30 13.57 3.86
N ASN A 81 11.32 12.82 2.76
CA ASN A 81 11.75 13.32 1.45
C ASN A 81 10.60 13.53 0.47
N ILE A 82 9.61 12.64 0.49
CA ILE A 82 8.52 12.60 -0.49
C ILE A 82 7.20 12.48 0.24
N ARG A 83 6.30 13.42 -0.05
CA ARG A 83 4.90 13.33 0.38
C ARG A 83 4.11 12.54 -0.64
N THR A 84 3.28 11.60 -0.18
CA THR A 84 2.29 10.89 -1.00
C THR A 84 0.89 11.32 -0.59
N ASN A 85 0.10 11.76 -1.56
CA ASN A 85 -1.32 12.10 -1.35
C ASN A 85 -2.05 12.09 -2.71
N PHE A 86 -3.38 12.06 -2.65
CA PHE A 86 -4.28 12.18 -3.81
C PHE A 86 -4.74 13.62 -4.07
N THR A 87 -4.35 14.57 -3.20
CA THR A 87 -4.65 15.99 -3.36
C THR A 87 -3.62 16.68 -4.25
N PRO A 88 -3.93 17.87 -4.80
CA PRO A 88 -2.99 18.62 -5.62
C PRO A 88 -1.65 18.87 -4.92
N PRO A 89 -0.51 18.83 -5.64
CA PRO A 89 0.80 19.09 -5.05
C PRO A 89 0.91 20.45 -4.36
N GLN A 90 0.15 21.44 -4.80
CA GLN A 90 0.11 22.80 -4.25
C GLN A 90 -0.28 22.83 -2.78
N ASP A 91 -1.12 21.91 -2.32
CA ASP A 91 -1.58 21.81 -0.94
C ASP A 91 -0.42 21.57 0.05
N PHE A 92 0.67 21.01 -0.43
CA PHE A 92 1.89 20.83 0.35
C PHE A 92 3.00 21.82 -0.03
N ILE A 93 3.17 22.10 -1.33
CA ILE A 93 4.25 22.96 -1.82
C ILE A 93 4.10 24.40 -1.30
N LEU A 94 2.88 24.94 -1.21
CA LEU A 94 2.68 26.30 -0.73
C LEU A 94 2.98 26.45 0.77
N PRO A 95 2.47 25.61 1.68
CA PRO A 95 2.90 25.59 3.07
C PRO A 95 4.41 25.38 3.25
N LEU A 96 5.01 24.47 2.47
CA LEU A 96 6.46 24.23 2.49
C LEU A 96 7.26 25.48 2.14
N ARG A 97 6.87 26.21 1.08
CA ARG A 97 7.53 27.46 0.70
C ARG A 97 7.40 28.54 1.78
N ARG A 98 6.23 28.65 2.41
CA ARG A 98 6.04 29.58 3.54
C ARG A 98 6.93 29.19 4.72
N ALA A 99 6.98 27.91 5.09
CA ALA A 99 7.85 27.42 6.16
C ALA A 99 9.34 27.72 5.90
N ILE A 100 9.80 27.62 4.65
CA ILE A 100 11.16 28.00 4.26
C ILE A 100 11.36 29.53 4.40
N SER A 101 10.43 30.34 3.89
CA SER A 101 10.54 31.81 3.96
C SER A 101 10.49 32.34 5.40
N GLU A 102 9.84 31.61 6.30
CA GLU A 102 9.77 31.90 7.74
C GLU A 102 10.98 31.37 8.53
N GLY A 103 11.91 30.69 7.85
CA GLY A 103 13.10 30.12 8.49
C GLY A 103 12.83 28.86 9.33
N LYS A 104 11.64 28.26 9.24
CA LYS A 104 11.29 27.01 9.92
C LYS A 104 12.00 25.80 9.32
N ILE A 105 12.39 25.88 8.05
CA ILE A 105 13.21 24.91 7.33
C ILE A 105 14.43 25.62 6.77
N SER A 106 15.63 25.13 7.10
CA SER A 106 16.85 25.68 6.51
C SER A 106 17.05 25.20 5.06
N LEU A 107 17.67 26.02 4.22
CA LEU A 107 18.07 25.60 2.87
C LEU A 107 18.99 24.36 2.91
N HIS A 108 19.84 24.27 3.93
CA HIS A 108 20.69 23.10 4.13
C HIS A 108 19.87 21.82 4.33
N THR A 109 18.81 21.88 5.15
CA THR A 109 17.90 20.74 5.34
C THR A 109 17.20 20.38 4.04
N LEU A 110 16.71 21.37 3.29
CA LEU A 110 16.08 21.14 2.00
C LEU A 110 17.04 20.47 1.02
N ASP A 111 18.26 20.96 0.90
CA ASP A 111 19.30 20.40 0.03
C ASP A 111 19.65 18.96 0.43
N GLN A 112 19.69 18.65 1.72
CA GLN A 112 19.86 17.27 2.19
C GLN A 112 18.73 16.36 1.71
N ARG A 113 17.47 16.78 1.90
CA ARG A 113 16.30 15.97 1.48
C ARG A 113 16.29 15.74 -0.03
N VAL A 114 16.57 16.76 -0.82
CA VAL A 114 16.68 16.66 -2.28
C VAL A 114 17.88 15.79 -2.69
N GLY A 115 19.02 16.01 -2.07
CA GLY A 115 20.25 15.24 -2.34
C GLY A 115 20.09 13.74 -2.09
N GLU A 116 19.31 13.35 -1.07
CA GLU A 116 19.00 11.93 -0.79
C GLU A 116 18.21 11.27 -1.93
N ILE A 117 17.23 11.97 -2.50
CA ILE A 117 16.47 11.49 -3.67
C ILE A 117 17.35 11.42 -4.91
N LEU A 118 18.10 12.49 -5.18
CA LEU A 118 18.98 12.56 -6.36
C LEU A 118 20.05 11.49 -6.32
N ARG A 119 20.64 11.21 -5.16
CA ARG A 119 21.60 10.12 -4.98
C ARG A 119 21.04 8.78 -5.46
N VAL A 120 19.82 8.42 -5.06
CA VAL A 120 19.21 7.17 -5.49
C VAL A 120 18.96 7.17 -7.00
N LYS A 121 18.50 8.29 -7.58
CA LYS A 121 18.33 8.43 -9.03
C LYS A 121 19.64 8.24 -9.79
N PHE A 122 20.74 8.81 -9.28
CA PHE A 122 22.07 8.60 -9.87
C PHE A 122 22.53 7.15 -9.75
N MET A 123 22.36 6.52 -8.59
CA MET A 123 22.70 5.10 -8.39
C MET A 123 21.94 4.16 -9.33
N LEU A 124 20.71 4.50 -9.68
CA LEU A 124 19.88 3.76 -10.63
C LEU A 124 20.19 4.09 -12.10
N GLY A 125 21.10 5.04 -12.39
CA GLY A 125 21.43 5.46 -13.74
C GLY A 125 20.31 6.22 -14.48
N LEU A 126 19.33 6.79 -13.75
CA LEU A 126 18.15 7.41 -14.36
C LEU A 126 18.46 8.71 -15.10
N PHE A 127 19.65 9.29 -14.94
CA PHE A 127 20.08 10.47 -15.70
C PHE A 127 20.72 10.08 -17.02
N ASP A 128 21.28 8.87 -17.11
CA ASP A 128 21.92 8.35 -18.32
C ASP A 128 20.93 7.56 -19.17
N ASN A 129 20.06 6.77 -18.51
CA ASN A 129 19.04 5.96 -19.16
C ASN A 129 17.71 5.99 -18.36
N PRO A 130 16.88 7.02 -18.52
CA PRO A 130 15.64 7.19 -17.75
C PRO A 130 14.49 6.29 -18.19
N TYR A 131 14.58 5.67 -19.37
CA TYR A 131 13.49 4.87 -19.94
C TYR A 131 13.86 3.39 -20.01
N PRO A 132 12.90 2.48 -19.83
CA PRO A 132 13.11 1.07 -20.16
C PRO A 132 13.42 0.94 -21.66
N GLY A 133 14.29 0.00 -22.02
CA GLY A 133 14.61 -0.26 -23.43
C GLY A 133 13.39 -0.68 -24.24
N ASP A 134 13.39 -0.37 -25.54
CA ASP A 134 12.29 -0.65 -26.47
C ASP A 134 12.02 -2.16 -26.67
N ASP A 135 12.94 -3.02 -26.25
CA ASP A 135 12.86 -4.49 -26.29
C ASP A 135 12.06 -5.08 -25.11
N ARG A 136 11.62 -4.27 -24.16
CA ARG A 136 10.81 -4.72 -23.01
C ARG A 136 9.34 -4.63 -23.33
N HIS A 137 8.76 -5.76 -23.69
CA HIS A 137 7.34 -5.93 -23.91
C HIS A 137 6.66 -6.30 -22.58
N PRO A 138 5.88 -5.40 -21.94
CA PRO A 138 5.21 -5.69 -20.66
C PRO A 138 4.40 -6.98 -20.68
N GLU A 139 3.76 -7.30 -21.81
CA GLU A 139 2.95 -8.50 -22.01
C GLU A 139 3.75 -9.81 -21.91
N THR A 140 5.06 -9.76 -22.14
CA THR A 140 5.92 -10.95 -22.03
C THR A 140 6.56 -11.09 -20.63
N VAL A 141 6.61 -10.00 -19.86
CA VAL A 141 7.24 -9.97 -18.56
C VAL A 141 6.20 -10.03 -17.44
N VAL A 142 5.16 -9.18 -17.52
CA VAL A 142 4.12 -9.10 -16.50
C VAL A 142 3.22 -10.32 -16.57
N HIS A 143 2.99 -10.96 -15.43
CA HIS A 143 2.07 -12.09 -15.32
C HIS A 143 2.39 -13.28 -16.26
N ASN A 144 3.66 -13.50 -16.58
CA ASN A 144 4.09 -14.65 -17.36
C ASN A 144 3.95 -15.97 -16.56
N ALA A 145 4.13 -17.11 -17.22
CA ALA A 145 3.94 -18.43 -16.62
C ALA A 145 4.82 -18.65 -15.37
N ALA A 146 6.07 -18.18 -15.38
CA ALA A 146 6.97 -18.29 -14.23
C ALA A 146 6.48 -17.45 -13.03
N HIS A 147 5.96 -16.24 -13.29
CA HIS A 147 5.38 -15.41 -12.22
C HIS A 147 4.10 -16.05 -11.64
N GLN A 148 3.27 -16.68 -12.48
CA GLN A 148 2.08 -17.40 -12.02
C GLN A 148 2.43 -18.61 -11.16
N GLU A 149 3.48 -19.35 -11.50
CA GLU A 149 3.97 -20.48 -10.70
C GLU A 149 4.46 -20.02 -9.33
N VAL A 150 5.26 -18.94 -9.25
CA VAL A 150 5.73 -18.36 -7.99
C VAL A 150 4.55 -17.86 -7.16
N SER A 151 3.57 -17.18 -7.77
CA SER A 151 2.37 -16.69 -7.09
C SER A 151 1.55 -17.86 -6.51
N MET A 152 1.35 -18.92 -7.28
CA MET A 152 0.65 -20.13 -6.81
C MET A 152 1.39 -20.77 -5.64
N LYS A 153 2.71 -20.91 -5.74
CA LYS A 153 3.53 -21.47 -4.65
C LYS A 153 3.43 -20.62 -3.38
N ALA A 154 3.54 -19.30 -3.51
CA ALA A 154 3.41 -18.39 -2.38
C ALA A 154 2.01 -18.50 -1.73
N ALA A 155 0.95 -18.57 -2.53
CA ALA A 155 -0.41 -18.76 -2.04
C ALA A 155 -0.57 -20.07 -1.27
N LEU A 156 -0.06 -21.17 -1.81
CA LEU A 156 -0.13 -22.48 -1.14
C LEU A 156 0.65 -22.51 0.18
N GLU A 157 1.84 -21.89 0.21
CA GLU A 157 2.68 -21.82 1.42
C GLU A 157 2.13 -20.83 2.48
N SER A 158 1.26 -19.91 2.10
CA SER A 158 0.65 -18.94 3.02
C SER A 158 -0.59 -19.47 3.75
N ILE A 159 -1.18 -20.59 3.27
CA ILE A 159 -2.38 -21.17 3.88
C ILE A 159 -1.99 -21.92 5.16
N VAL A 160 -2.58 -21.51 6.28
CA VAL A 160 -2.37 -22.13 7.59
C VAL A 160 -3.59 -22.92 8.01
N LEU A 161 -3.43 -24.22 8.28
CA LEU A 161 -4.49 -25.07 8.80
C LEU A 161 -4.62 -24.88 10.31
N LEU A 162 -5.61 -24.10 10.74
CA LEU A 162 -5.83 -23.79 12.16
C LEU A 162 -6.54 -24.93 12.91
N LYS A 163 -7.41 -25.68 12.22
CA LYS A 163 -8.23 -26.73 12.81
C LYS A 163 -8.64 -27.75 11.75
N ASN A 164 -8.56 -29.03 12.06
CA ASN A 164 -9.01 -30.14 11.18
C ASN A 164 -9.57 -31.27 12.01
N GLU A 165 -10.74 -31.07 12.58
CA GLU A 165 -11.44 -32.11 13.35
C GLU A 165 -11.91 -33.23 12.42
N ASN A 166 -11.81 -34.47 12.90
CA ASN A 166 -12.18 -35.68 12.18
C ASN A 166 -11.49 -35.83 10.81
N GLN A 167 -10.34 -35.21 10.61
CA GLN A 167 -9.59 -35.25 9.34
C GLN A 167 -10.46 -34.87 8.12
N MET A 168 -11.33 -33.86 8.29
CA MET A 168 -12.23 -33.39 7.23
C MET A 168 -11.47 -32.83 6.01
N LEU A 169 -10.30 -32.23 6.22
CA LEU A 169 -9.46 -31.72 5.15
C LEU A 169 -8.24 -32.63 4.90
N PRO A 170 -7.80 -32.81 3.64
CA PRO A 170 -8.38 -32.23 2.41
C PRO A 170 -9.73 -32.86 2.06
N LEU A 171 -10.61 -32.05 1.47
CA LEU A 171 -11.92 -32.57 0.99
C LEU A 171 -11.71 -33.62 -0.10
N SER A 172 -12.56 -34.66 -0.08
CA SER A 172 -12.52 -35.68 -1.13
C SER A 172 -12.87 -35.10 -2.49
N LYS A 173 -12.09 -35.48 -3.51
CA LYS A 173 -12.39 -35.13 -4.93
C LYS A 173 -13.63 -35.84 -5.49
N SER A 174 -14.19 -36.80 -4.77
CA SER A 174 -15.40 -37.53 -5.15
C SER A 174 -16.69 -36.94 -4.56
N LEU A 175 -16.63 -35.77 -3.94
CA LEU A 175 -17.82 -35.09 -3.44
C LEU A 175 -18.77 -34.75 -4.58
N ASN A 176 -20.03 -35.19 -4.46
CA ASN A 176 -21.03 -34.93 -5.49
C ASN A 176 -21.63 -33.50 -5.42
N LYS A 177 -21.69 -32.92 -4.21
CA LYS A 177 -22.31 -31.62 -3.96
C LYS A 177 -21.47 -30.81 -2.99
N ILE A 178 -21.28 -29.54 -3.33
CA ILE A 178 -20.54 -28.56 -2.52
C ILE A 178 -21.34 -27.25 -2.50
N ALA A 179 -21.53 -26.69 -1.32
CA ALA A 179 -22.03 -25.33 -1.15
C ALA A 179 -20.87 -24.40 -0.83
N VAL A 180 -20.68 -23.35 -1.63
CA VAL A 180 -19.74 -22.26 -1.41
C VAL A 180 -20.56 -21.07 -0.96
N ILE A 181 -20.39 -20.65 0.30
CA ILE A 181 -21.24 -19.63 0.92
C ILE A 181 -20.37 -18.48 1.42
N GLY A 182 -20.76 -17.28 1.11
CA GLY A 182 -20.09 -16.06 1.55
C GLY A 182 -19.95 -15.02 0.44
N PRO A 183 -19.97 -13.73 0.78
CA PRO A 183 -19.95 -12.64 -0.20
C PRO A 183 -18.65 -12.62 -1.01
N ASN A 184 -17.51 -12.95 -0.39
CA ASN A 184 -16.20 -12.92 -1.05
C ASN A 184 -15.93 -14.13 -1.95
N ALA A 185 -16.81 -15.14 -1.94
CA ALA A 185 -16.54 -16.36 -2.68
C ALA A 185 -16.62 -16.18 -4.21
N GLU A 186 -17.39 -15.21 -4.70
CA GLU A 186 -17.52 -14.89 -6.12
C GLU A 186 -17.36 -13.37 -6.41
N GLU A 187 -16.72 -12.64 -5.49
CA GLU A 187 -16.53 -11.21 -5.64
C GLU A 187 -15.19 -10.90 -6.32
N VAL A 188 -15.24 -10.16 -7.42
CA VAL A 188 -14.04 -9.75 -8.20
C VAL A 188 -13.59 -8.35 -7.80
N LYS A 189 -14.52 -7.42 -7.57
CA LYS A 189 -14.22 -6.02 -7.30
C LYS A 189 -13.41 -5.85 -6.01
N GLU A 190 -13.81 -6.54 -4.95
CA GLU A 190 -13.12 -6.49 -3.67
C GLU A 190 -11.73 -7.17 -3.72
N LEU A 191 -11.55 -8.17 -4.59
CA LEU A 191 -10.24 -8.82 -4.79
C LEU A 191 -9.24 -7.90 -5.49
N THR A 192 -9.70 -7.02 -6.39
CA THR A 192 -8.83 -6.04 -7.04
C THR A 192 -8.60 -4.81 -6.18
N CYS A 193 -9.57 -4.45 -5.31
CA CYS A 193 -9.57 -3.24 -4.52
C CYS A 193 -9.13 -2.00 -5.33
N ARG A 194 -8.60 -0.96 -4.69
CA ARG A 194 -8.08 0.23 -5.39
C ARG A 194 -6.67 0.06 -5.96
N TYR A 195 -5.99 -1.03 -5.64
CA TYR A 195 -4.59 -1.28 -6.01
C TYR A 195 -4.42 -2.39 -7.03
N GLY A 196 -5.47 -3.17 -7.29
CA GLY A 196 -5.43 -4.23 -8.29
C GLY A 196 -5.42 -3.68 -9.71
N PRO A 197 -4.77 -4.37 -10.65
CA PRO A 197 -4.79 -3.97 -12.05
C PRO A 197 -6.21 -4.07 -12.61
N ALA A 198 -6.67 -2.99 -13.26
CA ALA A 198 -7.92 -3.01 -14.01
C ALA A 198 -7.83 -4.09 -15.09
N HIS A 199 -8.67 -5.00 -15.27
CA HIS A 199 -8.65 -6.08 -16.30
C HIS A 199 -7.71 -7.26 -16.00
N ALA A 200 -7.24 -7.46 -14.77
CA ALA A 200 -6.57 -8.71 -14.44
C ALA A 200 -7.54 -9.89 -14.59
N PRO A 201 -7.10 -11.01 -15.18
CA PRO A 201 -7.89 -12.23 -15.18
C PRO A 201 -7.94 -12.81 -13.78
N ILE A 202 -9.01 -12.49 -13.05
CA ILE A 202 -9.20 -12.93 -11.66
C ILE A 202 -10.08 -14.16 -11.65
N LYS A 203 -9.61 -15.19 -10.98
CA LYS A 203 -10.38 -16.39 -10.70
C LYS A 203 -10.87 -16.33 -9.25
N THR A 204 -12.18 -16.32 -9.06
CA THR A 204 -12.79 -16.33 -7.73
C THR A 204 -12.65 -17.69 -7.06
N VAL A 205 -12.82 -17.75 -5.73
CA VAL A 205 -12.80 -19.01 -4.98
C VAL A 205 -13.86 -19.98 -5.50
N TYR A 206 -15.06 -19.48 -5.78
CA TYR A 206 -16.14 -20.29 -6.35
C TYR A 206 -15.77 -20.87 -7.70
N GLN A 207 -15.22 -20.07 -8.63
CA GLN A 207 -14.79 -20.52 -9.94
C GLN A 207 -13.65 -21.54 -9.82
N GLY A 208 -12.68 -21.30 -8.96
CA GLY A 208 -11.57 -22.22 -8.72
C GLY A 208 -12.04 -23.59 -8.24
N ILE A 209 -12.97 -23.64 -7.28
CA ILE A 209 -13.55 -24.89 -6.78
C ILE A 209 -14.33 -25.62 -7.88
N LYS A 210 -15.13 -24.88 -8.66
CA LYS A 210 -15.91 -25.44 -9.75
C LYS A 210 -15.05 -26.06 -10.84
N GLU A 211 -13.96 -25.41 -11.23
CA GLU A 211 -13.01 -25.93 -12.21
C GLU A 211 -12.20 -27.12 -11.68
N TYR A 212 -11.84 -27.09 -10.39
CA TYR A 212 -11.10 -28.18 -9.77
C TYR A 212 -11.93 -29.47 -9.59
N LEU A 213 -13.25 -29.34 -9.48
CA LEU A 213 -14.20 -30.42 -9.25
C LEU A 213 -15.27 -30.44 -10.37
N PRO A 214 -14.90 -30.73 -11.62
CA PRO A 214 -15.82 -30.58 -12.76
C PRO A 214 -17.02 -31.53 -12.75
N ASN A 215 -16.94 -32.62 -11.97
CA ASN A 215 -18.01 -33.63 -11.84
C ASN A 215 -18.92 -33.39 -10.63
N SER A 216 -18.68 -32.36 -9.84
CA SER A 216 -19.44 -32.01 -8.66
C SER A 216 -20.47 -30.91 -8.95
N GLU A 217 -21.62 -30.99 -8.33
CA GLU A 217 -22.59 -29.90 -8.28
C GLU A 217 -22.09 -28.86 -7.28
N VAL A 218 -21.47 -27.78 -7.76
CA VAL A 218 -20.99 -26.67 -6.93
C VAL A 218 -22.03 -25.56 -6.96
N ARG A 219 -22.62 -25.25 -5.83
CA ARG A 219 -23.62 -24.18 -5.66
C ARG A 219 -23.01 -23.02 -4.91
N TYR A 220 -23.36 -21.81 -5.33
CA TYR A 220 -22.99 -20.56 -4.66
C TYR A 220 -24.18 -19.92 -3.99
N ALA A 221 -23.95 -19.32 -2.82
CA ALA A 221 -24.87 -18.42 -2.17
C ALA A 221 -24.10 -17.30 -1.46
N LYS A 222 -24.48 -16.05 -1.70
CA LYS A 222 -23.83 -14.89 -1.10
C LYS A 222 -23.94 -14.89 0.44
N GLY A 223 -25.10 -15.27 0.97
CA GLY A 223 -25.35 -15.33 2.41
C GLY A 223 -25.64 -13.98 3.05
N CYS A 224 -24.68 -13.07 3.01
CA CYS A 224 -24.80 -11.69 3.55
C CYS A 224 -24.06 -10.70 2.66
N ASP A 225 -24.29 -9.42 2.87
CA ASP A 225 -23.45 -8.36 2.30
C ASP A 225 -22.22 -8.12 3.16
N ILE A 226 -21.12 -7.65 2.54
CA ILE A 226 -19.88 -7.30 3.26
C ILE A 226 -20.05 -5.99 4.01
N ILE A 227 -20.78 -5.05 3.40
CA ILE A 227 -21.05 -3.71 3.93
C ILE A 227 -22.56 -3.59 4.17
N ASP A 228 -22.93 -3.09 5.33
CA ASP A 228 -24.31 -2.70 5.58
C ASP A 228 -24.61 -1.44 4.74
N LYS A 229 -25.43 -1.61 3.69
CA LYS A 229 -25.84 -0.51 2.80
C LYS A 229 -26.61 0.59 3.51
N TYR A 230 -27.13 0.31 4.70
CA TYR A 230 -27.88 1.25 5.52
C TYR A 230 -27.00 1.94 6.58
N PHE A 231 -25.70 1.63 6.65
CA PHE A 231 -24.79 2.33 7.55
C PHE A 231 -24.34 3.64 6.87
N PRO A 232 -24.83 4.81 7.34
CA PRO A 232 -24.68 6.07 6.60
C PRO A 232 -23.25 6.61 6.58
N GLU A 233 -22.34 6.08 7.40
CA GLU A 233 -20.98 6.59 7.55
C GLU A 233 -19.97 5.45 7.56
N SER A 234 -19.48 5.08 6.39
CA SER A 234 -18.24 4.34 6.31
C SER A 234 -17.07 5.35 6.32
N GLU A 235 -16.16 5.28 7.28
CA GLU A 235 -14.91 6.07 7.26
C GLU A 235 -14.06 5.80 6.00
N LEU A 236 -14.33 4.71 5.30
CA LEU A 236 -13.69 4.34 4.04
C LEU A 236 -14.25 5.11 2.83
N TYR A 237 -15.44 5.66 2.95
CA TYR A 237 -16.11 6.39 1.88
C TYR A 237 -16.64 7.71 2.43
N ASN A 238 -15.98 8.80 2.09
CA ASN A 238 -16.42 10.16 2.44
C ASN A 238 -17.69 10.60 1.72
N VAL A 239 -18.39 9.68 1.03
CA VAL A 239 -19.59 9.96 0.23
C VAL A 239 -20.60 8.85 0.50
N PRO A 240 -21.91 9.16 0.64
CA PRO A 240 -22.96 8.16 0.73
C PRO A 240 -22.86 7.14 -0.42
N LEU A 241 -23.04 5.84 -0.12
CA LEU A 241 -22.91 4.74 -1.07
C LEU A 241 -23.71 4.94 -2.36
N ASP A 242 -24.91 5.51 -2.26
CA ASP A 242 -25.82 5.82 -3.37
C ASP A 242 -25.19 6.81 -4.37
N THR A 243 -24.39 7.74 -3.89
CA THR A 243 -23.74 8.75 -4.73
C THR A 243 -22.51 8.17 -5.44
N GLN A 244 -21.85 7.18 -4.84
CA GLN A 244 -20.73 6.47 -5.47
C GLN A 244 -21.23 5.45 -6.51
N GLU A 245 -22.32 4.77 -6.25
CA GLU A 245 -22.96 3.91 -7.25
C GLU A 245 -23.39 4.73 -8.48
N GLN A 246 -23.95 5.92 -8.30
CA GLN A 246 -24.31 6.82 -9.39
C GLN A 246 -23.11 7.37 -10.16
N ALA A 247 -21.98 7.66 -9.50
CA ALA A 247 -20.76 8.13 -10.14
C ALA A 247 -20.00 7.03 -10.93
N MET A 248 -20.26 5.76 -10.65
CA MET A 248 -19.69 4.64 -11.40
C MET A 248 -20.54 4.19 -12.60
N ILE A 249 -21.76 4.72 -12.73
CA ILE A 249 -22.68 4.42 -13.84
C ILE A 249 -22.62 5.52 -14.94
N GLN A 250 -22.01 6.65 -14.67
CA GLN A 250 -21.70 7.73 -15.64
C GLN A 250 -20.28 7.60 -16.18
#